data_597d50d64c42df698bfa56efc871eb04
#
_entry.id   597d50d64c42df698bfa56efc871eb04
#
_cell.length_a   1.000
_cell.length_b   1.000
_cell.length_c   1.000
_cell.angle_alpha   90.00
_cell.angle_beta   90.00
_cell.angle_gamma   90.00
#
_symmetry.space_group_name_H-M   'P 1'
#
loop_
_entity.id
_entity.type
_entity.pdbx_description
1 polymer ?
#
loop_
_entity_poly.entity_id
_entity_poly.type
_entity_poly.pdbx_seq_one_letter_code
_entity_poly.pdbx_strand_id
1 'polypeptide(L)'
;MHNNALNKSTAVTREERDALGLRGLLPYAVSNQDIQIQRIMENLSRKDSDIEKYILLSGLQDRNERLFFRLVVEHIEQIMPIIYTPTVGQACKEFSHIFRHTQGFYISPEDKGIIADILDNWPRKDVRVIVVTDGQRILGLGDLGANGMGIPIGKLALYCACAGIHPDQCLPVMLDVGTNNEELLHDPLYIGYHHHRLTGAAYDELVDEFVMAVQQKCPNALIQFEDFITLNAYGLLNEYKHKVLCFNDDIQGTASVVLAGLYASSRITGRPYKDMRIMFLGAGSAGTGIACLLYTSPSPRDRTRSRMPSSA
;
A
#
# COMPACT_ATOMS: atom_id res chain seq x y z
N MET A 1 15.31 -13.04 18.51
CA MET A 1 13.98 -13.59 18.21
C MET A 1 12.90 -12.51 18.06
N HIS A 2 13.12 -11.29 18.57
CA HIS A 2 12.16 -10.18 18.48
C HIS A 2 12.29 -9.29 17.22
N ASN A 3 13.35 -9.49 16.43
CA ASN A 3 13.49 -8.80 15.14
C ASN A 3 12.87 -9.67 14.04
N ASN A 4 11.75 -9.24 13.46
CA ASN A 4 10.97 -9.98 12.46
C ASN A 4 11.75 -10.24 11.16
N ALA A 5 12.60 -9.30 10.74
CA ALA A 5 13.41 -9.43 9.54
C ALA A 5 14.54 -10.48 9.68
N LEU A 6 15.01 -10.72 10.91
CA LEU A 6 16.09 -11.68 11.21
C LEU A 6 15.58 -12.99 11.79
N ASN A 7 14.31 -13.05 12.21
CA ASN A 7 13.76 -14.22 12.90
C ASN A 7 13.59 -15.40 11.94
N LYS A 8 14.34 -16.48 12.20
CA LYS A 8 14.23 -17.76 11.48
C LYS A 8 13.31 -18.76 12.19
N SER A 9 12.84 -18.44 13.42
CA SER A 9 12.04 -19.36 14.26
C SER A 9 12.71 -20.73 14.37
N THR A 10 12.00 -21.83 14.09
CA THR A 10 12.53 -23.20 14.18
C THR A 10 13.57 -23.54 13.10
N ALA A 11 13.84 -22.66 12.14
CA ALA A 11 14.89 -22.85 11.13
C ALA A 11 16.28 -22.35 11.57
N VAL A 12 16.42 -21.87 12.80
CA VAL A 12 17.74 -21.57 13.39
C VAL A 12 18.52 -22.88 13.58
N THR A 13 19.69 -22.98 12.95
CA THR A 13 20.51 -24.18 13.01
C THR A 13 21.06 -24.42 14.42
N ARG A 14 21.64 -25.61 14.67
CA ARG A 14 22.21 -25.91 15.99
C ARG A 14 23.39 -25.01 16.32
N GLU A 15 24.24 -24.75 15.34
CA GLU A 15 25.42 -23.88 15.46
C GLU A 15 24.98 -22.42 15.72
N GLU A 16 23.94 -21.94 15.01
CA GLU A 16 23.37 -20.62 15.27
C GLU A 16 22.75 -20.54 16.68
N ARG A 17 22.09 -21.62 17.15
CA ARG A 17 21.51 -21.64 18.51
C ARG A 17 22.60 -21.55 19.58
N ASP A 18 23.75 -22.16 19.36
CA ASP A 18 24.90 -22.04 20.26
C ASP A 18 25.49 -20.64 20.24
N ALA A 19 25.76 -20.11 19.03
CA ALA A 19 26.37 -18.80 18.85
C ALA A 19 25.51 -17.64 19.38
N LEU A 20 24.18 -17.80 19.31
CA LEU A 20 23.21 -16.74 19.70
C LEU A 20 22.57 -16.98 21.08
N GLY A 21 22.99 -18.02 21.82
CA GLY A 21 22.43 -18.33 23.14
C GLY A 21 20.96 -18.75 23.12
N LEU A 22 20.50 -19.41 22.05
CA LEU A 22 19.10 -19.78 21.84
C LEU A 22 18.76 -21.22 22.25
N ARG A 23 19.72 -21.97 22.81
CA ARG A 23 19.45 -23.32 23.34
C ARG A 23 18.45 -23.26 24.51
N GLY A 24 17.50 -24.18 24.50
CA GLY A 24 16.40 -24.20 25.48
C GLY A 24 15.24 -23.27 25.16
N LEU A 25 15.45 -22.24 24.31
CA LEU A 25 14.39 -21.32 23.88
C LEU A 25 13.64 -21.81 22.62
N LEU A 26 14.23 -22.76 21.89
CA LEU A 26 13.62 -23.33 20.67
C LEU A 26 13.45 -24.87 20.87
N PRO A 27 12.38 -25.45 20.27
CA PRO A 27 12.19 -26.89 20.24
C PRO A 27 13.42 -27.61 19.64
N TYR A 28 13.63 -28.88 20.01
CA TYR A 28 14.81 -29.66 19.57
C TYR A 28 14.94 -29.74 18.03
N ALA A 29 13.81 -29.92 17.32
CA ALA A 29 13.83 -30.07 15.87
C ALA A 29 14.29 -28.77 15.18
N VAL A 30 15.19 -28.90 14.21
CA VAL A 30 15.55 -27.84 13.28
C VAL A 30 14.75 -28.07 12.03
N SER A 31 13.86 -27.14 11.68
CA SER A 31 13.08 -27.17 10.44
C SER A 31 13.76 -26.33 9.36
N ASN A 32 13.35 -26.55 8.11
CA ASN A 32 13.66 -25.65 7.01
C ASN A 32 12.41 -24.75 6.72
N GLN A 33 12.56 -23.82 5.80
CA GLN A 33 11.45 -22.93 5.43
C GLN A 33 10.31 -23.68 4.74
N ASP A 34 10.56 -24.76 4.00
CA ASP A 34 9.51 -25.54 3.32
C ASP A 34 8.55 -26.18 4.35
N ILE A 35 9.11 -26.76 5.42
CA ILE A 35 8.32 -27.29 6.54
C ILE A 35 7.54 -26.16 7.25
N GLN A 36 8.15 -24.98 7.36
CA GLN A 36 7.45 -23.82 7.95
C GLN A 36 6.30 -23.35 7.06
N ILE A 37 6.48 -23.27 5.74
CA ILE A 37 5.42 -22.95 4.78
C ILE A 37 4.30 -23.99 4.83
N GLN A 38 4.63 -25.28 4.80
CA GLN A 38 3.64 -26.35 4.92
C GLN A 38 2.78 -26.17 6.18
N ARG A 39 3.41 -25.85 7.31
CA ARG A 39 2.70 -25.61 8.59
C ARG A 39 1.78 -24.39 8.50
N ILE A 40 2.22 -23.31 7.85
CA ILE A 40 1.36 -22.12 7.66
C ILE A 40 0.19 -22.43 6.75
N MET A 41 0.42 -23.13 5.64
CA MET A 41 -0.65 -23.52 4.71
C MET A 41 -1.67 -24.45 5.38
N GLU A 42 -1.23 -25.40 6.21
CA GLU A 42 -2.12 -26.22 7.02
C GLU A 42 -2.95 -25.39 8.00
N ASN A 43 -2.33 -24.40 8.67
CA ASN A 43 -3.06 -23.51 9.57
C ASN A 43 -4.06 -22.60 8.81
N LEU A 44 -3.70 -22.11 7.62
CA LEU A 44 -4.61 -21.35 6.77
C LEU A 44 -5.82 -22.17 6.34
N SER A 45 -5.61 -23.44 5.98
CA SER A 45 -6.71 -24.34 5.56
C SER A 45 -7.72 -24.65 6.68
N ARG A 46 -7.34 -24.46 7.93
CA ARG A 46 -8.20 -24.64 9.12
C ARG A 46 -9.00 -23.38 9.48
N LYS A 47 -8.81 -22.28 8.76
CA LYS A 47 -9.51 -21.03 9.01
C LYS A 47 -10.79 -20.97 8.20
N ASP A 48 -11.90 -20.66 8.86
CA ASP A 48 -13.24 -20.68 8.26
C ASP A 48 -13.53 -19.44 7.41
N SER A 49 -12.83 -18.31 7.69
CA SER A 49 -13.04 -17.05 6.98
C SER A 49 -11.74 -16.41 6.49
N ASP A 50 -11.85 -15.59 5.43
CA ASP A 50 -10.68 -14.90 4.88
C ASP A 50 -10.14 -13.82 5.81
N ILE A 51 -10.98 -13.21 6.65
CA ILE A 51 -10.50 -12.28 7.68
C ILE A 51 -9.64 -12.99 8.73
N GLU A 52 -9.97 -14.21 9.14
CA GLU A 52 -9.13 -14.97 10.06
C GLU A 52 -7.79 -15.40 9.40
N LYS A 53 -7.82 -15.71 8.09
CA LYS A 53 -6.60 -15.95 7.32
C LYS A 53 -5.74 -14.68 7.23
N TYR A 54 -6.36 -13.51 6.99
CA TYR A 54 -5.69 -12.21 7.00
C TYR A 54 -4.99 -11.97 8.35
N ILE A 55 -5.71 -12.14 9.47
CA ILE A 55 -5.15 -11.97 10.81
C ILE A 55 -3.96 -12.93 11.07
N LEU A 56 -4.05 -14.17 10.60
CA LEU A 56 -2.95 -15.13 10.71
C LEU A 56 -1.73 -14.68 9.91
N LEU A 57 -1.94 -14.19 8.68
CA LEU A 57 -0.88 -13.71 7.79
C LEU A 57 -0.23 -12.42 8.28
N SER A 58 -1.02 -11.46 8.78
CA SER A 58 -0.51 -10.26 9.43
C SER A 58 0.37 -10.61 10.63
N GLY A 59 -0.09 -11.50 11.50
CA GLY A 59 0.73 -12.00 12.61
C GLY A 59 1.96 -12.81 12.17
N LEU A 60 1.98 -13.41 10.99
CA LEU A 60 3.18 -14.01 10.41
C LEU A 60 4.18 -12.94 9.98
N GLN A 61 3.72 -11.90 9.29
CA GLN A 61 4.54 -10.77 8.86
C GLN A 61 5.22 -10.10 10.05
N ASP A 62 4.48 -9.91 11.14
CA ASP A 62 4.99 -9.28 12.36
C ASP A 62 6.09 -10.10 13.05
N ARG A 63 6.03 -11.42 13.01
CA ARG A 63 7.00 -12.29 13.71
C ARG A 63 8.09 -12.85 12.83
N ASN A 64 7.86 -13.02 11.53
CA ASN A 64 8.81 -13.61 10.59
C ASN A 64 8.55 -13.11 9.16
N GLU A 65 9.00 -11.90 8.87
CA GLU A 65 8.77 -11.19 7.62
C GLU A 65 9.32 -11.97 6.41
N ARG A 66 10.48 -12.60 6.53
CA ARG A 66 11.07 -13.41 5.45
C ARG A 66 10.21 -14.61 5.06
N LEU A 67 9.66 -15.30 6.05
CA LEU A 67 8.78 -16.44 5.81
C LEU A 67 7.45 -15.98 5.22
N PHE A 68 6.92 -14.82 5.67
CA PHE A 68 5.72 -14.21 5.09
C PHE A 68 5.91 -13.92 3.61
N PHE A 69 6.96 -13.19 3.23
CA PHE A 69 7.17 -12.86 1.81
C PHE A 69 7.48 -14.08 0.96
N ARG A 70 8.21 -15.05 1.47
CA ARG A 70 8.41 -16.31 0.76
C ARG A 70 7.09 -17.03 0.50
N LEU A 71 6.23 -17.12 1.52
CA LEU A 71 4.90 -17.71 1.39
C LEU A 71 4.07 -16.97 0.33
N VAL A 72 4.06 -15.62 0.37
CA VAL A 72 3.31 -14.80 -0.58
C VAL A 72 3.78 -15.06 -2.01
N VAL A 73 5.08 -15.08 -2.26
CA VAL A 73 5.66 -15.30 -3.60
C VAL A 73 5.35 -16.71 -4.12
N GLU A 74 5.50 -17.75 -3.29
CA GLU A 74 5.27 -19.14 -3.70
C GLU A 74 3.79 -19.49 -3.90
N HIS A 75 2.88 -18.78 -3.19
CA HIS A 75 1.45 -19.04 -3.22
C HIS A 75 0.63 -17.78 -3.58
N ILE A 76 1.15 -16.95 -4.48
CA ILE A 76 0.62 -15.61 -4.77
C ILE A 76 -0.87 -15.64 -5.17
N GLU A 77 -1.31 -16.59 -5.98
CA GLU A 77 -2.69 -16.70 -6.43
C GLU A 77 -3.67 -16.95 -5.27
N GLN A 78 -3.24 -17.68 -4.24
CA GLN A 78 -4.07 -18.00 -3.07
C GLN A 78 -3.99 -16.90 -2.01
N ILE A 79 -2.82 -16.30 -1.84
CA ILE A 79 -2.54 -15.38 -0.73
C ILE A 79 -2.91 -13.94 -1.08
N MET A 80 -2.71 -13.51 -2.32
CA MET A 80 -2.99 -12.13 -2.73
C MET A 80 -4.43 -11.67 -2.41
N PRO A 81 -5.50 -12.44 -2.69
CA PRO A 81 -6.86 -12.04 -2.36
C PRO A 81 -7.14 -11.92 -0.85
N ILE A 82 -6.27 -12.51 -0.02
CA ILE A 82 -6.38 -12.46 1.44
C ILE A 82 -5.65 -11.22 1.98
N ILE A 83 -4.41 -10.97 1.54
CA ILE A 83 -3.61 -9.83 2.05
C ILE A 83 -3.99 -8.51 1.40
N TYR A 84 -4.73 -8.54 0.29
CA TYR A 84 -5.20 -7.35 -0.41
C TYR A 84 -6.68 -7.51 -0.79
N THR A 85 -7.12 -6.94 -1.93
CA THR A 85 -8.52 -7.05 -2.35
C THR A 85 -8.92 -8.48 -2.72
N PRO A 86 -10.08 -8.96 -2.28
CA PRO A 86 -11.16 -8.23 -1.59
C PRO A 86 -11.04 -8.17 -0.05
N THR A 87 -10.27 -9.04 0.59
CA THR A 87 -10.27 -9.24 2.05
C THR A 87 -9.78 -8.01 2.81
N VAL A 88 -8.83 -7.25 2.26
CA VAL A 88 -8.32 -6.01 2.89
C VAL A 88 -9.43 -4.98 3.15
N GLY A 89 -10.47 -4.95 2.33
CA GLY A 89 -11.63 -4.08 2.57
C GLY A 89 -12.34 -4.39 3.88
N GLN A 90 -12.57 -5.67 4.16
CA GLN A 90 -13.10 -6.11 5.45
C GLN A 90 -12.09 -5.85 6.57
N ALA A 91 -10.82 -6.16 6.34
CA ALA A 91 -9.77 -5.92 7.32
C ALA A 91 -9.68 -4.43 7.71
N CYS A 92 -9.84 -3.50 6.77
CA CYS A 92 -9.90 -2.06 7.08
C CYS A 92 -11.14 -1.68 7.90
N LYS A 93 -12.31 -2.27 7.64
CA LYS A 93 -13.49 -2.02 8.49
C LYS A 93 -13.27 -2.44 9.94
N GLU A 94 -12.56 -3.53 10.15
CA GLU A 94 -12.31 -4.13 11.45
C GLU A 94 -10.91 -3.79 12.00
N PHE A 95 -10.15 -2.91 11.36
CA PHE A 95 -8.72 -2.72 11.59
C PHE A 95 -8.39 -2.45 13.07
N SER A 96 -9.12 -1.54 13.70
CA SER A 96 -8.94 -1.22 15.12
C SER A 96 -9.29 -2.42 16.04
N HIS A 97 -10.30 -3.20 15.68
CA HIS A 97 -10.73 -4.38 16.46
C HIS A 97 -9.78 -5.56 16.33
N ILE A 98 -9.12 -5.72 15.16
CA ILE A 98 -8.13 -6.79 14.91
C ILE A 98 -6.69 -6.34 15.15
N PHE A 99 -6.49 -5.10 15.59
CA PHE A 99 -5.17 -4.52 15.82
C PHE A 99 -4.36 -5.35 16.82
N ARG A 100 -3.12 -5.66 16.50
CA ARG A 100 -2.21 -6.45 17.35
C ARG A 100 -0.82 -5.86 17.46
N HIS A 101 -0.34 -5.26 16.38
CA HIS A 101 0.99 -4.69 16.29
C HIS A 101 0.99 -3.52 15.32
N THR A 102 1.78 -2.51 15.65
CA THR A 102 1.92 -1.32 14.78
C THR A 102 2.68 -1.70 13.51
N GLN A 103 2.07 -1.44 12.38
CA GLN A 103 2.73 -1.51 11.08
C GLN A 103 2.62 -0.14 10.40
N GLY A 104 3.74 0.39 9.92
CA GLY A 104 3.76 1.68 9.24
C GLY A 104 3.85 2.89 10.18
N PHE A 105 3.56 4.05 9.62
CA PHE A 105 3.81 5.35 10.21
C PHE A 105 2.51 6.17 10.21
N TYR A 106 2.17 6.74 11.35
CA TYR A 106 0.97 7.54 11.53
C TYR A 106 1.36 8.99 11.79
N ILE A 107 0.71 9.92 11.08
CA ILE A 107 0.92 11.36 11.22
C ILE A 107 -0.45 11.99 11.46
N SER A 108 -0.58 12.73 12.54
CA SER A 108 -1.78 13.43 12.95
C SER A 108 -1.62 14.95 12.88
N PRO A 109 -2.68 15.76 13.01
CA PRO A 109 -2.57 17.21 13.13
C PRO A 109 -1.74 17.68 14.33
N GLU A 110 -1.62 16.87 15.38
CA GLU A 110 -0.80 17.15 16.55
C GLU A 110 0.71 17.13 16.24
N ASP A 111 1.11 16.49 15.13
CA ASP A 111 2.50 16.36 14.70
C ASP A 111 2.96 17.53 13.82
N LYS A 112 2.08 18.50 13.56
CA LYS A 112 2.41 19.67 12.72
C LYS A 112 3.58 20.45 13.29
N GLY A 113 4.58 20.74 12.46
CA GLY A 113 5.80 21.45 12.81
C GLY A 113 6.96 20.53 13.21
N ILE A 114 6.73 19.21 13.38
CA ILE A 114 7.74 18.22 13.78
C ILE A 114 7.76 16.96 12.90
N ILE A 115 7.04 16.95 11.77
CA ILE A 115 6.92 15.75 10.92
C ILE A 115 8.30 15.27 10.45
N ALA A 116 9.21 16.17 10.10
CA ALA A 116 10.56 15.81 9.70
C ALA A 116 11.33 15.08 10.82
N ASP A 117 11.16 15.51 12.07
CA ASP A 117 11.84 14.92 13.21
C ASP A 117 11.23 13.54 13.55
N ILE A 118 9.92 13.41 13.50
CA ILE A 118 9.26 12.12 13.79
C ILE A 118 9.52 11.07 12.71
N LEU A 119 9.80 11.45 11.45
CA LEU A 119 10.22 10.51 10.40
C LEU A 119 11.55 9.82 10.75
N ASP A 120 12.40 10.44 11.57
CA ASP A 120 13.64 9.82 12.07
C ASP A 120 13.38 8.64 13.02
N ASN A 121 12.18 8.53 13.58
CA ASN A 121 11.78 7.36 14.39
C ASN A 121 11.60 6.08 13.55
N TRP A 122 11.46 6.21 12.21
CA TRP A 122 11.38 5.03 11.36
C TRP A 122 12.70 4.27 11.35
N PRO A 123 12.72 2.98 11.72
CA PRO A 123 13.97 2.24 11.93
C PRO A 123 14.71 1.91 10.63
N ARG A 124 14.01 1.91 9.50
CA ARG A 124 14.56 1.57 8.17
C ARG A 124 14.96 2.85 7.45
N LYS A 125 16.24 2.99 7.08
CA LYS A 125 16.78 4.27 6.58
C LYS A 125 16.84 4.39 5.05
N ASP A 126 16.84 3.28 4.29
CA ASP A 126 16.83 3.30 2.82
C ASP A 126 15.40 3.17 2.26
N VAL A 127 14.51 4.08 2.63
CA VAL A 127 13.14 4.08 2.12
C VAL A 127 13.15 4.50 0.65
N ARG A 128 12.50 3.69 -0.20
CA ARG A 128 12.40 3.90 -1.66
C ARG A 128 10.98 4.05 -2.15
N VAL A 129 10.02 3.46 -1.47
CA VAL A 129 8.60 3.53 -1.80
C VAL A 129 7.79 3.82 -0.56
N ILE A 130 7.00 4.87 -0.65
CA ILE A 130 6.05 5.28 0.37
C ILE A 130 4.66 5.16 -0.25
N VAL A 131 3.77 4.41 0.37
CA VAL A 131 2.33 4.43 0.04
C VAL A 131 1.63 5.19 1.16
N VAL A 132 0.96 6.25 0.81
CA VAL A 132 0.28 7.14 1.75
C VAL A 132 -1.19 7.26 1.44
N THR A 133 -2.02 7.21 2.48
CA THR A 133 -3.46 7.47 2.40
C THR A 133 -3.90 8.37 3.54
N ASP A 134 -5.00 9.12 3.36
CA ASP A 134 -5.68 9.84 4.43
C ASP A 134 -6.94 9.10 4.93
N GLY A 135 -7.20 7.90 4.41
CA GLY A 135 -8.31 7.06 4.83
C GLY A 135 -9.71 7.55 4.42
N GLN A 136 -9.82 8.63 3.63
CA GLN A 136 -11.11 9.25 3.33
C GLN A 136 -11.97 8.44 2.35
N ARG A 137 -11.33 7.69 1.44
CA ARG A 137 -12.04 6.95 0.39
C ARG A 137 -11.45 5.57 0.16
N ILE A 138 -11.52 4.75 1.19
CA ILE A 138 -11.00 3.38 1.12
C ILE A 138 -11.86 2.53 0.19
N LEU A 139 -11.33 2.22 -0.99
CA LEU A 139 -12.03 1.44 -2.03
C LEU A 139 -13.44 2.05 -2.31
N GLY A 140 -14.48 1.21 -2.26
CA GLY A 140 -15.89 1.61 -2.31
C GLY A 140 -16.56 1.73 -0.94
N LEU A 141 -15.78 1.71 0.16
CA LEU A 141 -16.30 1.64 1.53
C LEU A 141 -16.48 3.02 2.17
N GLY A 142 -15.88 4.06 1.60
CA GLY A 142 -15.96 5.43 2.10
C GLY A 142 -14.88 5.75 3.13
N ASP A 143 -15.20 6.66 4.05
CA ASP A 143 -14.28 7.16 5.08
C ASP A 143 -14.10 6.13 6.20
N LEU A 144 -12.88 5.60 6.31
CA LEU A 144 -12.47 4.68 7.36
C LEU A 144 -11.38 5.27 8.27
N GLY A 145 -11.00 6.54 8.08
CA GLY A 145 -9.99 7.20 8.91
C GLY A 145 -8.71 6.38 9.00
N ALA A 146 -8.13 6.30 10.20
CA ALA A 146 -6.88 5.55 10.46
C ALA A 146 -7.00 4.05 10.16
N ASN A 147 -8.20 3.48 10.17
CA ASN A 147 -8.44 2.09 9.79
C ASN A 147 -8.06 1.80 8.33
N GLY A 148 -7.98 2.85 7.49
CA GLY A 148 -7.48 2.76 6.12
C GLY A 148 -6.01 2.32 5.99
N MET A 149 -5.23 2.28 7.07
CA MET A 149 -3.82 1.84 7.07
C MET A 149 -3.62 0.44 6.48
N GLY A 150 -4.62 -0.42 6.52
CA GLY A 150 -4.56 -1.74 5.88
C GLY A 150 -4.26 -1.67 4.37
N ILE A 151 -4.64 -0.59 3.69
CA ILE A 151 -4.39 -0.39 2.25
C ILE A 151 -2.90 -0.18 1.95
N PRO A 152 -2.19 0.80 2.53
CA PRO A 152 -0.75 0.95 2.33
C PRO A 152 0.05 -0.30 2.67
N ILE A 153 -0.29 -0.98 3.77
CA ILE A 153 0.37 -2.22 4.19
C ILE A 153 0.23 -3.30 3.12
N GLY A 154 -1.01 -3.55 2.67
CA GLY A 154 -1.28 -4.56 1.65
C GLY A 154 -0.66 -4.21 0.29
N LYS A 155 -0.72 -2.95 -0.12
CA LYS A 155 -0.11 -2.47 -1.37
C LYS A 155 1.40 -2.72 -1.38
N LEU A 156 2.09 -2.35 -0.32
CA LEU A 156 3.54 -2.54 -0.21
C LEU A 156 3.93 -4.02 -0.11
N ALA A 157 3.09 -4.85 0.51
CA ALA A 157 3.30 -6.30 0.50
C ALA A 157 3.27 -6.86 -0.93
N LEU A 158 2.35 -6.38 -1.78
CA LEU A 158 2.32 -6.75 -3.20
C LEU A 158 3.53 -6.22 -3.98
N TYR A 159 4.02 -5.01 -3.69
CA TYR A 159 5.24 -4.50 -4.31
C TYR A 159 6.46 -5.33 -3.96
N CYS A 160 6.57 -5.78 -2.72
CA CYS A 160 7.62 -6.72 -2.33
C CYS A 160 7.51 -8.05 -3.09
N ALA A 161 6.32 -8.63 -3.15
CA ALA A 161 6.10 -9.94 -3.74
C ALA A 161 6.18 -9.93 -5.28
N CYS A 162 5.61 -8.91 -5.94
CA CYS A 162 5.43 -8.89 -7.40
C CYS A 162 6.47 -8.04 -8.13
N ALA A 163 7.02 -6.99 -7.47
CA ALA A 163 8.00 -6.10 -8.06
C ALA A 163 9.42 -6.28 -7.49
N GLY A 164 9.60 -7.14 -6.48
CA GLY A 164 10.90 -7.45 -5.89
C GLY A 164 11.50 -6.30 -5.06
N ILE A 165 10.68 -5.35 -4.61
CA ILE A 165 11.13 -4.27 -3.72
C ILE A 165 11.42 -4.87 -2.35
N HIS A 166 12.60 -4.56 -1.78
CA HIS A 166 12.95 -5.08 -0.48
C HIS A 166 12.03 -4.48 0.61
N PRO A 167 11.51 -5.28 1.57
CA PRO A 167 10.62 -4.77 2.61
C PRO A 167 11.20 -3.58 3.40
N ASP A 168 12.52 -3.57 3.63
CA ASP A 168 13.19 -2.45 4.32
C ASP A 168 13.15 -1.13 3.54
N GLN A 169 12.81 -1.17 2.25
CA GLN A 169 12.67 -0.01 1.38
C GLN A 169 11.23 0.53 1.31
N CYS A 170 10.32 -0.08 2.04
CA CYS A 170 8.90 0.22 2.04
C CYS A 170 8.49 0.96 3.30
N LEU A 171 7.65 2.01 3.15
CA LEU A 171 7.06 2.75 4.26
C LEU A 171 5.57 2.98 4.01
N PRO A 172 4.68 2.24 4.68
CA PRO A 172 3.26 2.56 4.69
C PRO A 172 2.99 3.75 5.62
N VAL A 173 2.21 4.74 5.13
CA VAL A 173 1.90 5.96 5.89
C VAL A 173 0.40 6.19 5.93
N MET A 174 -0.09 6.52 7.12
CA MET A 174 -1.42 7.05 7.37
C MET A 174 -1.30 8.53 7.76
N LEU A 175 -1.89 9.40 6.96
CA LEU A 175 -2.18 10.78 7.36
C LEU A 175 -3.52 10.77 8.11
N ASP A 176 -3.43 10.58 9.40
CA ASP A 176 -4.62 10.48 10.27
C ASP A 176 -5.14 11.87 10.60
N VAL A 177 -5.80 12.45 9.62
CA VAL A 177 -6.42 13.79 9.71
C VAL A 177 -7.81 13.77 10.32
N GLY A 178 -8.19 12.70 10.99
CA GLY A 178 -9.51 12.46 11.53
C GLY A 178 -10.46 11.75 10.55
N THR A 179 -11.70 11.60 10.94
CA THR A 179 -12.73 10.93 10.14
C THR A 179 -14.10 11.60 10.31
N ASN A 180 -14.92 11.58 9.25
CA ASN A 180 -16.34 11.98 9.34
C ASN A 180 -17.26 10.77 9.47
N ASN A 181 -16.72 9.59 9.74
CA ASN A 181 -17.49 8.40 10.02
C ASN A 181 -17.91 8.36 11.49
N GLU A 182 -19.19 8.64 11.75
CA GLU A 182 -19.74 8.71 13.10
C GLU A 182 -19.63 7.39 13.87
N GLU A 183 -19.67 6.24 13.17
CA GLU A 183 -19.50 4.94 13.81
C GLU A 183 -18.10 4.82 14.42
N LEU A 184 -17.08 5.27 13.71
CA LEU A 184 -15.70 5.25 14.19
C LEU A 184 -15.47 6.29 15.31
N LEU A 185 -16.05 7.49 15.19
CA LEU A 185 -15.92 8.52 16.23
C LEU A 185 -16.52 8.09 17.56
N HIS A 186 -17.52 7.21 17.55
CA HIS A 186 -18.17 6.68 18.76
C HIS A 186 -17.64 5.30 19.19
N ASP A 187 -16.76 4.69 18.41
CA ASP A 187 -16.18 3.39 18.74
C ASP A 187 -15.02 3.55 19.73
N PRO A 188 -15.12 3.03 20.95
CA PRO A 188 -14.04 3.15 21.94
C PRO A 188 -12.77 2.34 21.56
N LEU A 189 -12.85 1.45 20.58
CA LEU A 189 -11.72 0.68 20.08
C LEU A 189 -11.05 1.34 18.88
N TYR A 190 -11.63 2.40 18.30
CA TYR A 190 -11.01 3.12 17.20
C TYR A 190 -9.66 3.71 17.64
N ILE A 191 -8.60 3.39 16.91
CA ILE A 191 -7.22 3.76 17.25
C ILE A 191 -6.73 5.05 16.58
N GLY A 192 -7.57 5.69 15.75
CA GLY A 192 -7.23 6.93 15.04
C GLY A 192 -7.55 8.20 15.86
N TYR A 193 -7.30 9.34 15.21
CA TYR A 193 -7.58 10.66 15.75
C TYR A 193 -9.10 10.91 15.86
N HIS A 194 -9.65 10.90 17.07
CA HIS A 194 -11.08 11.00 17.36
C HIS A 194 -11.65 12.40 17.14
N HIS A 195 -11.48 12.96 15.94
CA HIS A 195 -11.99 14.27 15.55
C HIS A 195 -12.53 14.21 14.12
N HIS A 196 -13.43 15.14 13.80
CA HIS A 196 -13.82 15.34 12.41
C HIS A 196 -12.61 15.73 11.56
N ARG A 197 -12.65 15.36 10.28
CA ARG A 197 -11.57 15.57 9.33
C ARG A 197 -11.11 17.01 9.26
N LEU A 198 -9.80 17.18 9.32
CA LEU A 198 -9.14 18.40 8.92
C LEU A 198 -9.44 18.70 7.43
N THR A 199 -9.74 19.94 7.11
CA THR A 199 -10.09 20.38 5.76
C THR A 199 -9.49 21.73 5.43
N GLY A 200 -9.50 22.10 4.12
CA GLY A 200 -9.01 23.39 3.65
C GLY A 200 -7.52 23.62 3.92
N ALA A 201 -7.14 24.87 4.16
CA ALA A 201 -5.73 25.26 4.30
C ALA A 201 -4.97 24.46 5.37
N ALA A 202 -5.62 24.11 6.49
CA ALA A 202 -4.96 23.34 7.55
C ALA A 202 -4.62 21.90 7.09
N TYR A 203 -5.47 21.28 6.28
CA TYR A 203 -5.20 19.99 5.63
C TYR A 203 -4.04 20.11 4.64
N ASP A 204 -4.10 21.13 3.75
CA ASP A 204 -3.09 21.35 2.73
C ASP A 204 -1.70 21.60 3.34
N GLU A 205 -1.63 22.39 4.41
CA GLU A 205 -0.40 22.68 5.15
C GLU A 205 0.20 21.42 5.79
N LEU A 206 -0.63 20.53 6.36
CA LEU A 206 -0.14 19.27 6.95
C LEU A 206 0.41 18.33 5.87
N VAL A 207 -0.29 18.21 4.74
CA VAL A 207 0.17 17.38 3.62
C VAL A 207 1.44 17.94 3.01
N ASP A 208 1.54 19.28 2.85
CA ASP A 208 2.74 19.91 2.31
C ASP A 208 3.95 19.68 3.24
N GLU A 209 3.78 19.85 4.55
CA GLU A 209 4.83 19.55 5.53
C GLU A 209 5.27 18.08 5.44
N PHE A 210 4.33 17.13 5.33
CA PHE A 210 4.67 15.72 5.14
C PHE A 210 5.50 15.49 3.87
N VAL A 211 5.06 16.01 2.73
CA VAL A 211 5.77 15.83 1.45
C VAL A 211 7.16 16.44 1.50
N MET A 212 7.30 17.64 2.07
CA MET A 212 8.60 18.30 2.23
C MET A 212 9.50 17.56 3.22
N ALA A 213 8.96 17.04 4.32
CA ALA A 213 9.70 16.22 5.27
C ALA A 213 10.21 14.92 4.62
N VAL A 214 9.41 14.26 3.78
CA VAL A 214 9.83 13.09 3.00
C VAL A 214 10.96 13.47 2.03
N GLN A 215 10.86 14.58 1.31
CA GLN A 215 11.93 15.04 0.43
C GLN A 215 13.24 15.30 1.18
N GLN A 216 13.16 15.82 2.38
CA GLN A 216 14.32 16.09 3.23
C GLN A 216 14.96 14.79 3.76
N LYS A 217 14.14 13.85 4.26
CA LYS A 217 14.63 12.64 4.95
C LYS A 217 14.83 11.44 4.03
N CYS A 218 14.04 11.34 2.98
CA CYS A 218 14.02 10.24 2.02
C CYS A 218 14.01 10.76 0.57
N PRO A 219 15.02 11.52 0.11
CA PRO A 219 14.99 12.24 -1.17
C PRO A 219 14.88 11.34 -2.40
N ASN A 220 15.14 10.06 -2.25
CA ASN A 220 15.04 9.06 -3.33
C ASN A 220 13.74 8.22 -3.25
N ALA A 221 12.84 8.56 -2.34
CA ALA A 221 11.60 7.81 -2.17
C ALA A 221 10.55 8.26 -3.19
N LEU A 222 9.88 7.28 -3.78
CA LEU A 222 8.65 7.49 -4.56
C LEU A 222 7.48 7.60 -3.59
N ILE A 223 6.71 8.68 -3.69
CA ILE A 223 5.46 8.88 -2.93
C ILE A 223 4.28 8.45 -3.80
N GLN A 224 3.57 7.42 -3.38
CA GLN A 224 2.32 6.99 -3.99
C GLN A 224 1.15 7.45 -3.13
N PHE A 225 0.31 8.32 -3.70
CA PHE A 225 -0.97 8.70 -3.11
C PHE A 225 -2.01 7.63 -3.43
N GLU A 226 -2.71 7.14 -2.40
CA GLU A 226 -3.64 6.00 -2.48
C GLU A 226 -4.93 6.30 -1.73
N ASP A 227 -6.08 6.02 -2.34
CA ASP A 227 -7.41 6.09 -1.72
C ASP A 227 -7.78 7.49 -1.13
N PHE A 228 -7.34 8.56 -1.77
CA PHE A 228 -7.80 9.93 -1.49
C PHE A 228 -9.13 10.21 -2.19
N ILE A 229 -9.95 11.09 -1.60
CA ILE A 229 -11.14 11.58 -2.29
C ILE A 229 -10.74 12.29 -3.60
N THR A 230 -11.56 12.16 -4.64
CA THR A 230 -11.23 12.62 -6.01
C THR A 230 -10.67 14.04 -6.06
N LEU A 231 -11.26 14.97 -5.30
CA LEU A 231 -10.82 16.37 -5.27
C LEU A 231 -9.38 16.49 -4.73
N ASN A 232 -9.09 15.84 -3.60
CA ASN A 232 -7.76 15.83 -3.00
C ASN A 232 -6.77 15.08 -3.90
N ALA A 233 -7.16 13.94 -4.47
CA ALA A 233 -6.29 13.14 -5.36
C ALA A 233 -5.76 13.97 -6.54
N TYR A 234 -6.65 14.72 -7.23
CA TYR A 234 -6.25 15.61 -8.33
C TYR A 234 -5.48 16.83 -7.82
N GLY A 235 -5.89 17.42 -6.70
CA GLY A 235 -5.19 18.55 -6.08
C GLY A 235 -3.74 18.21 -5.79
N LEU A 236 -3.51 17.12 -5.04
CA LEU A 236 -2.18 16.64 -4.66
C LEU A 236 -1.33 16.26 -5.88
N LEU A 237 -1.90 15.52 -6.83
CA LEU A 237 -1.18 15.15 -8.04
C LEU A 237 -0.74 16.40 -8.84
N ASN A 238 -1.61 17.39 -9.01
CA ASN A 238 -1.27 18.60 -9.73
C ASN A 238 -0.23 19.44 -9.01
N GLU A 239 -0.30 19.51 -7.68
CA GLU A 239 0.64 20.27 -6.85
C GLU A 239 2.04 19.65 -6.86
N TYR A 240 2.13 18.32 -6.75
CA TYR A 240 3.43 17.68 -6.47
C TYR A 240 4.09 16.98 -7.66
N LYS A 241 3.37 16.65 -8.75
CA LYS A 241 3.91 15.87 -9.89
C LYS A 241 5.16 16.45 -10.56
N HIS A 242 5.43 17.74 -10.38
CA HIS A 242 6.61 18.43 -10.92
C HIS A 242 7.61 18.86 -9.84
N LYS A 243 7.30 18.64 -8.57
CA LYS A 243 8.14 19.04 -7.44
C LYS A 243 8.87 17.87 -6.82
N VAL A 244 8.21 16.71 -6.73
CA VAL A 244 8.73 15.51 -6.08
C VAL A 244 8.46 14.27 -6.93
N LEU A 245 9.17 13.19 -6.65
CA LEU A 245 8.88 11.89 -7.29
C LEU A 245 7.60 11.30 -6.67
N CYS A 246 6.49 11.47 -7.36
CA CYS A 246 5.19 10.99 -6.88
C CYS A 246 4.26 10.56 -8.02
N PHE A 247 3.25 9.79 -7.68
CA PHE A 247 2.10 9.51 -8.52
C PHE A 247 0.85 9.23 -7.66
N ASN A 248 -0.31 9.23 -8.30
CA ASN A 248 -1.56 8.77 -7.69
C ASN A 248 -2.02 7.48 -8.39
N ASP A 249 -2.17 6.41 -7.62
CA ASP A 249 -2.49 5.09 -8.17
C ASP A 249 -3.93 5.00 -8.69
N ASP A 250 -4.89 5.62 -8.00
CA ASP A 250 -6.30 5.65 -8.42
C ASP A 250 -6.51 6.35 -9.77
N ILE A 251 -5.64 7.32 -10.08
CA ILE A 251 -5.69 8.09 -11.34
C ILE A 251 -4.77 7.46 -12.39
N GLN A 252 -3.47 7.36 -12.10
CA GLN A 252 -2.43 7.04 -13.08
C GLN A 252 -2.17 5.53 -13.18
N GLY A 253 -2.07 4.82 -12.04
CA GLY A 253 -1.85 3.37 -12.02
C GLY A 253 -3.04 2.63 -12.64
N THR A 254 -4.24 2.94 -12.19
CA THR A 254 -5.49 2.37 -12.73
C THR A 254 -5.63 2.64 -14.23
N ALA A 255 -5.33 3.87 -14.67
CA ALA A 255 -5.37 4.22 -16.09
C ALA A 255 -4.38 3.39 -16.92
N SER A 256 -3.17 3.18 -16.42
CA SER A 256 -2.13 2.40 -17.10
C SER A 256 -2.51 0.94 -17.26
N VAL A 257 -3.10 0.32 -16.23
CA VAL A 257 -3.58 -1.08 -16.28
C VAL A 257 -4.71 -1.23 -17.29
N VAL A 258 -5.67 -0.30 -17.31
CA VAL A 258 -6.78 -0.34 -18.28
C VAL A 258 -6.28 -0.15 -19.71
N LEU A 259 -5.35 0.77 -19.94
CA LEU A 259 -4.73 0.96 -21.25
C LEU A 259 -4.01 -0.32 -21.73
N ALA A 260 -3.26 -0.98 -20.84
CA ALA A 260 -2.60 -2.25 -21.15
C ALA A 260 -3.63 -3.33 -21.54
N GLY A 261 -4.76 -3.42 -20.81
CA GLY A 261 -5.87 -4.31 -21.13
C GLY A 261 -6.50 -4.02 -22.50
N LEU A 262 -6.70 -2.76 -22.85
CA LEU A 262 -7.22 -2.37 -24.16
C LEU A 262 -6.24 -2.72 -25.30
N TYR A 263 -4.95 -2.54 -25.12
CA TYR A 263 -3.96 -2.99 -26.09
C TYR A 263 -3.94 -4.51 -26.23
N ALA A 264 -4.04 -5.24 -25.13
CA ALA A 264 -4.14 -6.70 -25.15
C ALA A 264 -5.41 -7.18 -25.88
N SER A 265 -6.58 -6.55 -25.60
CA SER A 265 -7.83 -6.86 -26.27
C SER A 265 -7.78 -6.59 -27.78
N SER A 266 -7.06 -5.57 -28.21
CA SER A 266 -6.81 -5.29 -29.64
C SER A 266 -6.10 -6.44 -30.33
N ARG A 267 -5.13 -7.07 -29.65
CA ARG A 267 -4.41 -8.25 -30.19
C ARG A 267 -5.30 -9.48 -30.26
N ILE A 268 -6.14 -9.70 -29.26
CA ILE A 268 -7.03 -10.88 -29.18
C ILE A 268 -8.17 -10.79 -30.19
N THR A 269 -8.80 -9.61 -30.33
CA THR A 269 -9.96 -9.39 -31.18
C THR A 269 -9.60 -9.07 -32.64
N GLY A 270 -8.35 -8.74 -32.94
CA GLY A 270 -7.91 -8.23 -34.23
C GLY A 270 -8.40 -6.81 -34.56
N ARG A 271 -9.17 -6.17 -33.64
CA ARG A 271 -9.69 -4.81 -33.84
C ARG A 271 -8.67 -3.79 -33.40
N PRO A 272 -8.21 -2.90 -34.28
CA PRO A 272 -7.25 -1.84 -33.91
C PRO A 272 -7.80 -0.93 -32.81
N TYR A 273 -6.94 -0.53 -31.87
CA TYR A 273 -7.29 0.37 -30.77
C TYR A 273 -7.98 1.67 -31.27
N LYS A 274 -7.51 2.25 -32.37
CA LYS A 274 -8.07 3.46 -32.99
C LYS A 274 -9.54 3.34 -33.44
N ASP A 275 -10.02 2.12 -33.65
CA ASP A 275 -11.38 1.83 -34.12
C ASP A 275 -12.32 1.39 -32.99
N MET A 276 -11.80 1.37 -31.75
CA MET A 276 -12.59 1.08 -30.57
C MET A 276 -13.48 2.26 -30.20
N ARG A 277 -14.71 1.97 -29.79
CA ARG A 277 -15.62 2.92 -29.15
C ARG A 277 -15.67 2.58 -27.67
N ILE A 278 -15.26 3.51 -26.82
CA ILE A 278 -15.17 3.32 -25.37
C ILE A 278 -16.18 4.23 -24.70
N MET A 279 -17.04 3.64 -23.88
CA MET A 279 -18.00 4.36 -23.05
C MET A 279 -17.58 4.30 -21.61
N PHE A 280 -17.61 5.42 -20.91
CA PHE A 280 -17.36 5.53 -19.49
C PHE A 280 -18.69 5.65 -18.74
N LEU A 281 -18.88 4.80 -17.72
CA LEU A 281 -19.98 4.91 -16.79
C LEU A 281 -19.42 5.31 -15.42
N GLY A 282 -19.56 6.58 -15.08
CA GLY A 282 -19.00 7.20 -13.89
C GLY A 282 -17.83 8.15 -14.20
N ALA A 283 -17.61 9.12 -13.30
CA ALA A 283 -16.60 10.19 -13.42
C ALA A 283 -15.78 10.38 -12.13
N GLY A 284 -15.47 9.28 -11.45
CA GLY A 284 -14.54 9.27 -10.30
C GLY A 284 -13.07 9.35 -10.74
N SER A 285 -12.14 9.27 -9.80
CA SER A 285 -10.70 9.36 -10.05
C SER A 285 -10.24 8.39 -11.13
N ALA A 286 -10.64 7.13 -11.05
CA ALA A 286 -10.32 6.10 -12.04
C ALA A 286 -10.90 6.43 -13.43
N GLY A 287 -12.19 6.69 -13.54
CA GLY A 287 -12.86 6.96 -14.83
C GLY A 287 -12.26 8.14 -15.55
N THR A 288 -12.03 9.25 -14.86
CA THR A 288 -11.41 10.45 -15.43
C THR A 288 -9.94 10.25 -15.75
N GLY A 289 -9.17 9.56 -14.88
CA GLY A 289 -7.77 9.23 -15.14
C GLY A 289 -7.60 8.35 -16.38
N ILE A 290 -8.42 7.29 -16.50
CA ILE A 290 -8.45 6.41 -17.69
C ILE A 290 -8.78 7.23 -18.94
N ALA A 291 -9.84 8.05 -18.92
CA ALA A 291 -10.22 8.86 -20.06
C ALA A 291 -9.10 9.82 -20.48
N CYS A 292 -8.45 10.50 -19.53
CA CYS A 292 -7.31 11.37 -19.80
C CYS A 292 -6.15 10.60 -20.47
N LEU A 293 -5.77 9.45 -19.93
CA LEU A 293 -4.67 8.66 -20.48
C LEU A 293 -5.00 8.14 -21.89
N LEU A 294 -6.20 7.63 -22.11
CA LEU A 294 -6.63 7.15 -23.42
C LEU A 294 -6.67 8.25 -24.46
N TYR A 295 -7.11 9.46 -24.07
CA TYR A 295 -7.15 10.63 -24.95
C TYR A 295 -5.75 11.14 -25.30
N THR A 296 -4.81 11.10 -24.37
CA THR A 296 -3.43 11.57 -24.54
C THR A 296 -2.47 10.51 -25.04
N SER A 297 -2.87 9.23 -25.03
CA SER A 297 -2.02 8.15 -25.54
C SER A 297 -1.83 8.25 -27.04
N PRO A 298 -0.59 8.17 -27.55
CA PRO A 298 -0.32 8.27 -28.98
C PRO A 298 -1.02 7.12 -29.72
N SER A 299 -2.01 7.48 -30.53
CA SER A 299 -2.57 6.55 -31.53
C SER A 299 -1.59 6.43 -32.72
N PRO A 300 -1.67 5.36 -33.53
CA PRO A 300 -0.88 5.29 -34.77
C PRO A 300 -1.10 6.51 -35.71
N ARG A 301 -2.20 7.25 -35.55
CA ARG A 301 -2.47 8.50 -36.27
C ARG A 301 -1.63 9.67 -35.73
N ASP A 302 -1.24 9.66 -34.45
CA ASP A 302 -0.49 10.76 -33.83
C ASP A 302 1.00 10.74 -34.19
N ARG A 303 1.54 9.56 -34.55
CA ARG A 303 2.90 9.46 -35.11
C ARG A 303 3.10 10.28 -36.39
N THR A 304 2.05 10.57 -37.12
CA THR A 304 2.11 11.41 -38.33
C THR A 304 1.95 12.90 -38.02
N ARG A 305 1.44 13.27 -36.81
CA ARG A 305 1.28 14.67 -36.37
C ARG A 305 2.41 15.16 -35.45
N SER A 306 3.22 14.27 -34.86
CA SER A 306 4.32 14.65 -33.96
C SER A 306 5.61 15.08 -34.66
N ARG A 307 5.54 15.46 -35.94
CA ARG A 307 6.60 16.20 -36.65
C ARG A 307 6.31 17.70 -36.67
N MET A 308 6.00 18.28 -35.50
CA MET A 308 6.23 19.71 -35.35
C MET A 308 7.66 19.90 -34.87
N PRO A 309 8.49 20.70 -35.56
CA PRO A 309 9.81 21.03 -35.08
C PRO A 309 9.67 21.82 -33.78
N SER A 310 10.38 21.42 -32.76
CA SER A 310 10.69 22.27 -31.63
C SER A 310 11.58 23.39 -32.13
N SER A 311 10.99 24.50 -32.52
CA SER A 311 11.72 25.74 -32.81
C SER A 311 10.77 26.91 -32.62
N ALA A 312 10.87 27.51 -31.47
CA ALA A 312 11.06 28.93 -31.22
C ALA A 312 10.87 29.18 -29.74
#